data_ee2badb5e96869a2811fd422febf3fbf
#
_entry.id   ee2badb5e96869a2811fd422febf3fbf
#
_cell.length_a   1.000
_cell.length_b   1.000
_cell.length_c   1.000
_cell.angle_alpha   90.00
_cell.angle_beta   90.00
_cell.angle_gamma   90.00
#
_symmetry.space_group_name_H-M   'P 1'
#
loop_
_entity.id
_entity.type
_entity.pdbx_description
1 polymer ?
#
loop_
_entity_poly.entity_id
_entity_poly.type
_entity_poly.pdbx_seq_one_letter_code
_entity_poly.pdbx_strand_id
1 'polypeptide(L)'
;TGETRPPVVLRKAPRSPWGWLRGVAITVVSLIFAMPVVWMIAAALKTNVQVTDPSVGLIFSPTLENFRSILADGEILRSMGNSLIVGVASTALSVVIAVPAAWAVGRFSMQRTGSVVLVARIVPAVSLLVPWYYLFAQVGLVGTYTVLILSHMFVSVPLILWIMIGFFEGL
;
A
#
# COMPACT_ATOMS: atom_id res chain seq x y z
N THR A 1 -54.08 3.57 -8.70
CA THR A 1 -53.91 2.57 -7.64
C THR A 1 -52.44 2.52 -7.28
N GLY A 2 -52.07 3.32 -6.24
CA GLY A 2 -50.68 3.38 -5.75
C GLY A 2 -50.43 2.20 -4.81
N GLU A 3 -49.63 1.25 -5.24
CA GLU A 3 -49.10 0.21 -4.37
C GLU A 3 -48.04 0.84 -3.43
N THR A 4 -48.44 1.03 -2.18
CA THR A 4 -47.51 1.38 -1.10
C THR A 4 -46.70 0.11 -0.73
N ARG A 5 -45.42 0.10 -1.11
CA ARG A 5 -44.49 -0.99 -0.67
C ARG A 5 -44.45 -0.99 0.86
N PRO A 6 -44.65 -2.13 1.52
CA PRO A 6 -44.53 -2.20 2.95
C PRO A 6 -43.12 -1.83 3.42
N PRO A 7 -42.98 -1.19 4.60
CA PRO A 7 -41.69 -0.79 5.12
C PRO A 7 -40.80 -2.01 5.34
N VAL A 8 -39.56 -1.94 4.86
CA VAL A 8 -38.54 -2.97 5.07
C VAL A 8 -38.19 -3.00 6.56
N VAL A 9 -38.79 -3.93 7.30
CA VAL A 9 -38.46 -4.17 8.70
C VAL A 9 -37.10 -4.89 8.73
N LEU A 10 -36.05 -4.15 9.03
CA LEU A 10 -34.74 -4.74 9.30
C LEU A 10 -34.82 -5.61 10.55
N ARG A 11 -35.02 -6.91 10.35
CA ARG A 11 -34.94 -7.91 11.44
C ARG A 11 -33.53 -7.84 12.02
N LYS A 12 -33.41 -7.39 13.26
CA LYS A 12 -32.16 -7.54 14.04
C LYS A 12 -31.79 -9.03 14.02
N ALA A 13 -30.65 -9.35 13.44
CA ALA A 13 -30.13 -10.71 13.44
C ALA A 13 -30.03 -11.23 14.89
N PRO A 14 -30.42 -12.49 15.17
CA PRO A 14 -30.31 -13.05 16.50
C PRO A 14 -28.85 -12.99 16.96
N ARG A 15 -28.61 -12.48 18.16
CA ARG A 15 -27.27 -12.44 18.76
C ARG A 15 -26.81 -13.87 18.95
N SER A 16 -25.86 -14.32 18.12
CA SER A 16 -25.25 -15.64 18.25
C SER A 16 -24.61 -15.77 19.65
N PRO A 17 -24.86 -16.86 20.39
CA PRO A 17 -24.20 -17.09 21.68
C PRO A 17 -22.68 -17.17 21.56
N TRP A 18 -22.15 -17.37 20.37
CA TRP A 18 -20.71 -17.40 20.03
C TRP A 18 -20.14 -16.02 19.70
N GLY A 19 -20.93 -14.94 19.78
CA GLY A 19 -20.49 -13.57 19.44
C GLY A 19 -19.31 -13.10 20.29
N TRP A 20 -19.29 -13.47 21.59
CA TRP A 20 -18.19 -13.14 22.48
C TRP A 20 -16.89 -13.90 22.12
N LEU A 21 -17.00 -15.20 21.79
CA LEU A 21 -15.84 -16.01 21.38
C LEU A 21 -15.20 -15.45 20.10
N ARG A 22 -16.04 -15.07 19.13
CA ARG A 22 -15.58 -14.40 17.91
C ARG A 22 -14.91 -13.06 18.24
N GLY A 23 -15.47 -12.28 19.17
CA GLY A 23 -14.86 -11.03 19.63
C GLY A 23 -13.49 -11.26 20.26
N VAL A 24 -13.38 -12.22 21.18
CA VAL A 24 -12.11 -12.62 21.79
C VAL A 24 -11.09 -13.08 20.75
N ALA A 25 -11.49 -13.95 19.81
CA ALA A 25 -10.62 -14.43 18.76
C ALA A 25 -10.09 -13.28 17.88
N ILE A 26 -10.96 -12.37 17.46
CA ILE A 26 -10.56 -11.20 16.68
C ILE A 26 -9.58 -10.32 17.47
N THR A 27 -9.85 -10.08 18.74
CA THR A 27 -8.97 -9.27 19.62
C THR A 27 -7.60 -9.93 19.77
N VAL A 28 -7.54 -11.22 20.04
CA VAL A 28 -6.27 -11.96 20.19
C VAL A 28 -5.46 -11.91 18.88
N VAL A 29 -6.10 -12.19 17.75
CA VAL A 29 -5.46 -12.11 16.43
C VAL A 29 -4.94 -10.70 16.18
N SER A 30 -5.75 -9.67 16.45
CA SER A 30 -5.34 -8.26 16.27
C SER A 30 -4.14 -7.89 17.14
N LEU A 31 -4.09 -8.37 18.38
CA LEU A 31 -2.96 -8.13 19.30
C LEU A 31 -1.69 -8.82 18.79
N ILE A 32 -1.79 -10.05 18.29
CA ILE A 32 -0.65 -10.77 17.70
C ILE A 32 -0.10 -10.00 16.49
N PHE A 33 -0.97 -9.51 15.61
CA PHE A 33 -0.55 -8.71 14.45
C PHE A 33 -0.05 -7.32 14.82
N ALA A 34 -0.51 -6.74 15.94
CA ALA A 34 -0.01 -5.46 16.45
C ALA A 34 1.35 -5.59 17.15
N MET A 35 1.71 -6.78 17.66
CA MET A 35 2.93 -7.00 18.44
C MET A 35 4.22 -6.52 17.73
N PRO A 36 4.46 -6.82 16.45
CA PRO A 36 5.64 -6.31 15.75
C PRO A 36 5.71 -4.79 15.71
N VAL A 37 4.57 -4.12 15.55
CA VAL A 37 4.48 -2.65 15.52
C VAL A 37 4.79 -2.08 16.90
N VAL A 38 4.22 -2.65 17.95
CA VAL A 38 4.50 -2.26 19.34
C VAL A 38 5.98 -2.43 19.66
N TRP A 39 6.58 -3.56 19.23
CA TRP A 39 8.01 -3.81 19.41
C TRP A 39 8.86 -2.79 18.64
N MET A 40 8.52 -2.48 17.41
CA MET A 40 9.22 -1.46 16.62
C MET A 40 9.19 -0.08 17.28
N ILE A 41 8.02 0.34 17.81
CA ILE A 41 7.89 1.60 18.54
C ILE A 41 8.73 1.57 19.82
N ALA A 42 8.69 0.47 20.57
CA ALA A 42 9.50 0.31 21.79
C ALA A 42 11.00 0.36 21.46
N ALA A 43 11.44 -0.33 20.39
CA ALA A 43 12.82 -0.31 19.96
C ALA A 43 13.29 1.08 19.52
N ALA A 44 12.44 1.85 18.84
CA ALA A 44 12.74 3.23 18.43
C ALA A 44 12.98 4.18 19.61
N LEU A 45 12.39 3.87 20.76
CA LEU A 45 12.54 4.63 22.02
C LEU A 45 13.63 4.09 22.94
N LYS A 46 14.37 3.05 22.56
CA LYS A 46 15.48 2.46 23.30
C LYS A 46 16.81 2.99 22.80
N THR A 47 17.80 3.04 23.70
CA THR A 47 19.21 3.23 23.26
C THR A 47 19.73 1.96 22.57
N ASN A 48 20.79 2.05 21.78
CA ASN A 48 21.41 0.90 21.10
C ASN A 48 21.80 -0.21 22.08
N VAL A 49 22.28 0.15 23.28
CA VAL A 49 22.60 -0.81 24.34
C VAL A 49 21.35 -1.54 24.85
N GLN A 50 20.26 -0.81 25.07
CA GLN A 50 19.00 -1.41 25.53
C GLN A 50 18.33 -2.30 24.48
N VAL A 51 18.54 -2.04 23.20
CA VAL A 51 18.01 -2.89 22.10
C VAL A 51 18.75 -4.21 22.02
N THR A 52 20.08 -4.19 22.27
CA THR A 52 20.94 -5.40 22.17
C THR A 52 20.98 -6.22 23.45
N ASP A 53 20.53 -5.68 24.57
CA ASP A 53 20.51 -6.38 25.85
C ASP A 53 19.21 -7.21 26.00
N PRO A 54 19.31 -8.57 26.01
CA PRO A 54 18.14 -9.43 26.16
C PRO A 54 17.42 -9.29 27.50
N SER A 55 18.08 -8.74 28.53
CA SER A 55 17.50 -8.51 29.86
C SER A 55 16.53 -7.32 29.89
N VAL A 56 16.67 -6.42 28.94
CA VAL A 56 15.82 -5.22 28.80
C VAL A 56 14.55 -5.53 28.02
N GLY A 57 13.49 -5.93 28.73
CA GLY A 57 12.16 -6.20 28.15
C GLY A 57 11.42 -4.94 27.70
N LEU A 58 10.11 -4.90 27.97
CA LEU A 58 9.27 -3.73 27.65
C LEU A 58 9.38 -2.59 28.68
N ILE A 59 10.03 -2.84 29.83
CA ILE A 59 10.23 -1.83 30.87
C ILE A 59 11.63 -1.27 30.72
N PHE A 60 11.74 -0.04 30.22
CA PHE A 60 13.00 0.65 29.94
C PHE A 60 12.82 2.18 30.10
N SER A 61 13.91 2.92 30.17
CA SER A 61 13.88 4.38 30.16
C SER A 61 13.82 4.88 28.70
N PRO A 62 12.70 5.46 28.24
CA PRO A 62 12.54 5.88 26.86
C PRO A 62 13.46 7.08 26.54
N THR A 63 14.00 7.09 25.33
CA THR A 63 14.83 8.17 24.79
C THR A 63 14.36 8.59 23.41
N LEU A 64 14.57 9.87 23.05
CA LEU A 64 14.36 10.40 21.71
C LEU A 64 15.67 10.56 20.94
N GLU A 65 16.77 9.99 21.42
CA GLU A 65 18.09 10.13 20.82
C GLU A 65 18.13 9.63 19.38
N ASN A 66 17.50 8.47 19.10
CA ASN A 66 17.39 7.93 17.73
C ASN A 66 16.68 8.89 16.78
N PHE A 67 15.60 9.53 17.23
CA PHE A 67 14.87 10.51 16.43
C PHE A 67 15.71 11.78 16.18
N ARG A 68 16.42 12.24 17.21
CA ARG A 68 17.31 13.40 17.07
C ARG A 68 18.46 13.11 16.10
N SER A 69 19.06 11.92 16.17
CA SER A 69 20.14 11.54 15.26
C SER A 69 19.64 11.44 13.81
N ILE A 70 18.46 10.87 13.57
CA ILE A 70 17.85 10.79 12.24
C ILE A 70 17.54 12.20 11.69
N LEU A 71 16.98 13.08 12.51
CA LEU A 71 16.67 14.44 12.10
C LEU A 71 17.93 15.31 11.88
N ALA A 72 19.03 14.97 12.54
CA ALA A 72 20.32 15.62 12.32
C ALA A 72 21.06 15.04 11.09
N ASP A 73 20.68 13.85 10.64
CA ASP A 73 21.28 13.18 9.49
C ASP A 73 20.65 13.67 8.18
N GLY A 74 21.36 14.57 7.50
CA GLY A 74 20.91 15.15 6.24
C GLY A 74 20.76 14.12 5.10
N GLU A 75 21.45 12.97 5.16
CA GLU A 75 21.36 11.91 4.15
C GLU A 75 20.03 11.14 4.27
N ILE A 76 19.61 10.81 5.50
CA ILE A 76 18.34 10.15 5.76
C ILE A 76 17.17 11.05 5.32
N LEU A 77 17.19 12.33 5.70
CA LEU A 77 16.16 13.29 5.31
C LEU A 77 16.08 13.46 3.79
N ARG A 78 17.23 13.50 3.12
CA ARG A 78 17.30 13.54 1.64
C ARG A 78 16.68 12.28 1.03
N SER A 79 17.00 11.11 1.55
CA SER A 79 16.47 9.82 1.08
C SER A 79 14.95 9.73 1.26
N MET A 80 14.43 10.22 2.38
CA MET A 80 12.99 10.32 2.62
C MET A 80 12.32 11.28 1.62
N GLY A 81 12.93 12.45 1.38
CA GLY A 81 12.47 13.40 0.37
C GLY A 81 12.43 12.80 -1.04
N ASN A 82 13.49 12.10 -1.42
CA ASN A 82 13.56 11.39 -2.70
C ASN A 82 12.44 10.36 -2.85
N SER A 83 12.20 9.56 -1.80
CA SER A 83 11.12 8.57 -1.79
C SER A 83 9.75 9.22 -1.91
N LEU A 84 9.54 10.35 -1.24
CA LEU A 84 8.29 11.10 -1.31
C LEU A 84 8.06 11.67 -2.72
N ILE A 85 9.08 12.25 -3.34
CA ILE A 85 9.01 12.77 -4.72
C ILE A 85 8.64 11.65 -5.69
N VAL A 86 9.35 10.52 -5.63
CA VAL A 86 9.09 9.37 -6.51
C VAL A 86 7.69 8.81 -6.28
N GLY A 87 7.30 8.63 -5.02
CA GLY A 87 5.99 8.09 -4.65
C GLY A 87 4.83 8.98 -5.12
N VAL A 88 4.91 10.28 -4.86
CA VAL A 88 3.87 11.24 -5.29
C VAL A 88 3.82 11.35 -6.80
N ALA A 89 4.97 11.51 -7.46
CA ALA A 89 5.02 11.66 -8.92
C ALA A 89 4.52 10.40 -9.64
N SER A 90 4.97 9.21 -9.23
CA SER A 90 4.53 7.95 -9.86
C SER A 90 3.05 7.70 -9.65
N THR A 91 2.52 8.00 -8.46
CA THR A 91 1.09 7.83 -8.17
C THR A 91 0.24 8.82 -8.98
N ALA A 92 0.61 10.11 -8.99
CA ALA A 92 -0.11 11.13 -9.74
C ALA A 92 -0.17 10.81 -11.24
N LEU A 93 0.98 10.47 -11.84
CA LEU A 93 1.05 10.10 -13.26
C LEU A 93 0.26 8.82 -13.55
N SER A 94 0.34 7.82 -12.65
CA SER A 94 -0.44 6.59 -12.78
C SER A 94 -1.94 6.84 -12.76
N VAL A 95 -2.43 7.71 -11.87
CA VAL A 95 -3.85 8.10 -11.79
C VAL A 95 -4.27 8.84 -13.04
N VAL A 96 -3.49 9.82 -13.51
CA VAL A 96 -3.78 10.60 -14.72
C VAL A 96 -3.91 9.71 -15.96
N ILE A 97 -3.15 8.63 -16.05
CA ILE A 97 -3.20 7.68 -17.18
C ILE A 97 -4.29 6.62 -16.96
N ALA A 98 -4.32 6.00 -15.78
CA ALA A 98 -5.16 4.82 -15.54
C ALA A 98 -6.65 5.17 -15.40
N VAL A 99 -7.00 6.31 -14.80
CA VAL A 99 -8.40 6.66 -14.57
C VAL A 99 -9.15 6.93 -15.87
N PRO A 100 -8.68 7.76 -16.82
CA PRO A 100 -9.33 7.93 -18.10
C PRO A 100 -9.36 6.62 -18.92
N ALA A 101 -8.30 5.82 -18.86
CA ALA A 101 -8.27 4.53 -19.53
C ALA A 101 -9.31 3.56 -18.97
N ALA A 102 -9.46 3.50 -17.64
CA ALA A 102 -10.47 2.68 -16.98
C ALA A 102 -11.90 3.12 -17.32
N TRP A 103 -12.13 4.43 -17.36
CA TRP A 103 -13.42 4.99 -17.80
C TRP A 103 -13.75 4.58 -19.23
N ALA A 104 -12.78 4.67 -20.14
CA ALA A 104 -12.95 4.26 -21.52
C ALA A 104 -13.27 2.75 -21.63
N VAL A 105 -12.56 1.90 -20.89
CA VAL A 105 -12.80 0.45 -20.85
C VAL A 105 -14.20 0.13 -20.35
N GLY A 106 -14.63 0.73 -19.25
CA GLY A 106 -15.98 0.55 -18.69
C GLY A 106 -17.07 1.10 -19.62
N ARG A 107 -16.88 2.33 -20.15
CA ARG A 107 -17.88 3.00 -20.99
C ARG A 107 -18.11 2.33 -22.34
N PHE A 108 -17.05 1.81 -22.96
CA PHE A 108 -17.09 1.19 -24.30
C PHE A 108 -17.10 -0.33 -24.27
N SER A 109 -17.31 -0.94 -23.11
CA SER A 109 -17.33 -2.40 -22.91
C SER A 109 -16.08 -3.11 -23.46
N MET A 110 -14.91 -2.48 -23.33
CA MET A 110 -13.62 -2.98 -23.84
C MET A 110 -12.98 -3.96 -22.84
N GLN A 111 -13.74 -4.90 -22.30
CA GLN A 111 -13.31 -5.82 -21.22
C GLN A 111 -12.08 -6.65 -21.61
N ARG A 112 -11.95 -7.02 -22.89
CA ARG A 112 -10.76 -7.74 -23.38
C ARG A 112 -9.47 -6.92 -23.22
N THR A 113 -9.54 -5.61 -23.49
CA THR A 113 -8.39 -4.70 -23.31
C THR A 113 -8.02 -4.58 -21.84
N GLY A 114 -9.00 -4.44 -20.95
CA GLY A 114 -8.78 -4.46 -19.50
C GLY A 114 -8.10 -5.74 -19.02
N SER A 115 -8.56 -6.89 -19.51
CA SER A 115 -7.98 -8.20 -19.17
C SER A 115 -6.52 -8.35 -19.64
N VAL A 116 -6.18 -7.85 -20.85
CA VAL A 116 -4.79 -7.90 -21.37
C VAL A 116 -3.85 -7.09 -20.47
N VAL A 117 -4.28 -5.92 -19.99
CA VAL A 117 -3.47 -5.11 -19.07
C VAL A 117 -3.24 -5.83 -17.73
N LEU A 118 -4.24 -6.58 -17.25
CA LEU A 118 -4.08 -7.39 -16.04
C LEU A 118 -3.11 -8.56 -16.21
N VAL A 119 -3.12 -9.20 -17.39
CA VAL A 119 -2.18 -10.29 -17.71
C VAL A 119 -0.72 -9.79 -17.62
N ALA A 120 -0.46 -8.53 -17.97
CA ALA A 120 0.88 -7.95 -17.82
C ALA A 120 1.38 -7.96 -16.36
N ARG A 121 0.50 -8.02 -15.35
CA ARG A 121 0.87 -8.12 -13.93
C ARG A 121 1.30 -9.53 -13.49
N ILE A 122 1.04 -10.55 -14.29
CA ILE A 122 1.45 -11.93 -13.98
C ILE A 122 2.98 -12.04 -14.00
N VAL A 123 3.64 -11.18 -14.77
CA VAL A 123 5.11 -11.13 -14.81
C VAL A 123 5.63 -10.56 -13.49
N PRO A 124 6.40 -11.32 -12.70
CA PRO A 124 7.00 -10.81 -11.47
C PRO A 124 7.88 -9.58 -11.78
N ALA A 125 7.68 -8.49 -11.05
CA ALA A 125 8.46 -7.26 -11.25
C ALA A 125 9.98 -7.49 -11.16
N VAL A 126 10.40 -8.44 -10.31
CA VAL A 126 11.81 -8.84 -10.15
C VAL A 126 12.40 -9.41 -11.45
N SER A 127 11.61 -10.13 -12.25
CA SER A 127 12.06 -10.69 -13.54
C SER A 127 12.34 -9.61 -14.57
N LEU A 128 11.77 -8.43 -14.42
CA LEU A 128 11.97 -7.29 -15.31
C LEU A 128 13.14 -6.40 -14.89
N LEU A 129 13.73 -6.62 -13.73
CA LEU A 129 14.77 -5.76 -13.18
C LEU A 129 16.01 -5.70 -14.11
N VAL A 130 16.48 -6.84 -14.59
CA VAL A 130 17.65 -6.90 -15.48
C VAL A 130 17.37 -6.30 -16.86
N PRO A 131 16.27 -6.68 -17.57
CA PRO A 131 15.93 -6.05 -18.84
C PRO A 131 15.74 -4.53 -18.74
N TRP A 132 15.12 -4.07 -17.66
CA TRP A 132 14.90 -2.64 -17.43
C TRP A 132 16.19 -1.89 -17.16
N TYR A 133 17.05 -2.43 -16.30
CA TYR A 133 18.36 -1.84 -16.07
C TYR A 133 19.12 -1.67 -17.37
N TYR A 134 19.15 -2.71 -18.22
CA TYR A 134 19.82 -2.67 -19.51
C TYR A 134 19.25 -1.60 -20.44
N LEU A 135 17.93 -1.55 -20.60
CA LEU A 135 17.26 -0.54 -21.44
C LEU A 135 17.51 0.89 -20.96
N PHE A 136 17.38 1.11 -19.65
CA PHE A 136 17.59 2.45 -19.07
C PHE A 136 19.07 2.86 -19.07
N ALA A 137 19.99 1.90 -19.00
CA ALA A 137 21.43 2.17 -19.16
C ALA A 137 21.77 2.65 -20.56
N GLN A 138 21.18 2.06 -21.60
CA GLN A 138 21.40 2.47 -22.99
C GLN A 138 20.96 3.91 -23.28
N VAL A 139 19.94 4.39 -22.60
CA VAL A 139 19.43 5.77 -22.75
C VAL A 139 19.95 6.73 -21.69
N GLY A 140 20.91 6.30 -20.83
CA GLY A 140 21.56 7.15 -19.83
C GLY A 140 20.66 7.57 -18.67
N LEU A 141 19.57 6.83 -18.39
CA LEU A 141 18.60 7.18 -17.35
C LEU A 141 18.85 6.51 -16.00
N VAL A 142 19.81 5.60 -15.91
CA VAL A 142 20.14 4.92 -14.63
C VAL A 142 20.57 5.94 -13.58
N GLY A 143 20.06 5.78 -12.36
CA GLY A 143 20.34 6.69 -11.25
C GLY A 143 19.47 7.97 -11.23
N THR A 144 18.47 8.07 -12.11
CA THR A 144 17.56 9.23 -12.16
C THR A 144 16.21 8.94 -11.49
N TYR A 145 15.50 9.98 -11.07
CA TYR A 145 14.11 9.87 -10.61
C TYR A 145 13.18 9.33 -11.69
N THR A 146 13.45 9.64 -12.95
CA THR A 146 12.64 9.20 -14.11
C THR A 146 12.52 7.69 -14.15
N VAL A 147 13.63 6.96 -14.00
CA VAL A 147 13.62 5.49 -13.98
C VAL A 147 12.79 4.95 -12.82
N LEU A 148 12.97 5.52 -11.62
CA LEU A 148 12.22 5.10 -10.44
C LEU A 148 10.72 5.35 -10.62
N ILE A 149 10.35 6.53 -11.13
CA ILE A 149 8.94 6.88 -11.40
C ILE A 149 8.33 5.92 -12.41
N LEU A 150 8.99 5.69 -13.55
CA LEU A 150 8.50 4.77 -14.60
C LEU A 150 8.37 3.33 -14.08
N SER A 151 9.33 2.88 -13.27
CA SER A 151 9.29 1.55 -12.66
C SER A 151 8.10 1.37 -11.71
N HIS A 152 7.79 2.38 -10.89
CA HIS A 152 6.62 2.35 -10.03
C HIS A 152 5.31 2.44 -10.81
N MET A 153 5.26 3.25 -11.88
CA MET A 153 4.10 3.37 -12.75
C MET A 153 3.75 2.04 -13.43
N PHE A 154 4.76 1.25 -13.83
CA PHE A 154 4.54 -0.06 -14.45
C PHE A 154 3.73 -1.00 -13.56
N VAL A 155 3.93 -0.93 -12.24
CA VAL A 155 3.17 -1.71 -11.27
C VAL A 155 1.84 -1.05 -10.92
N SER A 156 1.82 0.28 -10.80
CA SER A 156 0.67 1.04 -10.28
C SER A 156 -0.43 1.22 -11.31
N VAL A 157 -0.09 1.49 -12.59
CA VAL A 157 -1.08 1.75 -13.65
C VAL A 157 -2.04 0.58 -13.85
N PRO A 158 -1.59 -0.68 -14.02
CA PRO A 158 -2.50 -1.81 -14.16
C PRO A 158 -3.38 -2.04 -12.92
N LEU A 159 -2.85 -1.76 -11.72
CA LEU A 159 -3.60 -1.89 -10.48
C LEU A 159 -4.73 -0.87 -10.38
N ILE A 160 -4.40 0.40 -10.61
CA ILE A 160 -5.38 1.49 -10.57
C ILE A 160 -6.43 1.28 -11.66
N LEU A 161 -6.01 0.91 -12.87
CA LEU A 161 -6.90 0.62 -13.99
C LEU A 161 -7.91 -0.47 -13.62
N TRP A 162 -7.47 -1.57 -13.05
CA TRP A 162 -8.34 -2.67 -12.64
C TRP A 162 -9.37 -2.25 -11.58
N ILE A 163 -8.92 -1.56 -10.53
CA ILE A 163 -9.81 -1.07 -9.46
C ILE A 163 -10.85 -0.11 -10.05
N MET A 164 -10.41 0.81 -10.91
CA MET A 164 -11.27 1.85 -11.47
C MET A 164 -12.25 1.31 -12.52
N ILE A 165 -11.91 0.25 -13.27
CA ILE A 165 -12.86 -0.42 -14.17
C ILE A 165 -14.05 -0.92 -13.36
N GLY A 166 -13.81 -1.67 -12.27
CA GLY A 166 -14.89 -2.16 -11.41
C GLY A 166 -15.76 -1.05 -10.82
N PHE A 167 -15.16 0.11 -10.53
CA PHE A 167 -15.91 1.29 -10.09
C PHE A 167 -16.80 1.86 -11.20
N PHE A 168 -16.28 2.02 -12.41
CA PHE A 168 -17.03 2.58 -13.54
C PHE A 168 -18.07 1.62 -14.14
N GLU A 169 -17.89 0.30 -14.01
CA GLU A 169 -18.91 -0.69 -14.40
C GLU A 169 -20.10 -0.72 -13.42
N GLY A 170 -19.93 -0.22 -12.20
CA GLY A 170 -20.99 -0.13 -11.18
C GLY A 170 -21.81 1.17 -11.21
N LEU A 171 -21.42 2.13 -12.07
CA LEU A 171 -22.14 3.41 -12.29
C LEU A 171 -23.08 3.32 -13.48
#